data_d7398a0addc240abc2b9840922ca5c2f
#
_entry.id   d7398a0addc240abc2b9840922ca5c2f
#
_cell.length_a   1.000
_cell.length_b   1.000
_cell.length_c   1.000
_cell.angle_alpha   90.00
_cell.angle_beta   90.00
_cell.angle_gamma   90.00
#
_symmetry.space_group_name_H-M   'P 1'
#
loop_
_entity.id
_entity.type
_entity.pdbx_description
1 polymer ?
#
loop_
_entity_poly.entity_id
_entity_poly.type
_entity_poly.pdbx_seq_one_letter_code
_entity_poly.pdbx_strand_id
1 'polypeptide(L)'
;PLNLDFRGRAYSLPPHLSHLGNDLGRSLMIFQKKKKLGIDGLTWLKLHCINLTGLKKRDPIRERLLFAEEIMKEILDSADNPLDGNLWWSKSDEPWQTLAICKEIANAIRSGDPENFESSIPIHQDGTCNGLQHYAALGRDSIGAYSVNLAPADAPQDVYSDVLALVEIARQKDEENGMEVAKVIKNFIKRKVIKQTVMTTVYGVTRYGARLQIAKQLKDIEDFPSEWVWTASAYLANKTFDSIREMFTSTKEIQDWFFESARL
;
A
#
# COMPACT_ATOMS: atom_id res chain seq x y z
N PRO A 1 -21.98 -0.72 17.61
CA PRO A 1 -22.34 0.63 17.14
C PRO A 1 -21.21 1.25 16.33
N LEU A 2 -21.55 2.07 15.34
CA LEU A 2 -20.65 2.80 14.46
C LEU A 2 -20.77 4.30 14.74
N ASN A 3 -19.70 5.02 14.53
CA ASN A 3 -19.67 6.48 14.48
C ASN A 3 -19.25 6.94 13.08
N LEU A 4 -19.69 8.12 12.69
CA LEU A 4 -19.31 8.76 11.43
C LEU A 4 -18.51 10.02 11.72
N ASP A 5 -17.38 10.22 11.02
CA ASP A 5 -16.67 11.48 11.03
C ASP A 5 -17.34 12.51 10.08
N PHE A 6 -16.86 13.75 10.13
CA PHE A 6 -17.39 14.83 9.28
C PHE A 6 -17.11 14.61 7.77
N ARG A 7 -16.27 13.64 7.41
CA ARG A 7 -15.99 13.23 6.04
C ARG A 7 -16.85 12.04 5.59
N GLY A 8 -17.78 11.56 6.44
CA GLY A 8 -18.64 10.42 6.16
C GLY A 8 -17.97 9.06 6.32
N ARG A 9 -16.79 8.98 6.95
CA ARG A 9 -16.12 7.70 7.23
C ARG A 9 -16.71 7.06 8.48
N ALA A 10 -16.99 5.75 8.38
CA ALA A 10 -17.52 4.97 9.48
C ALA A 10 -16.37 4.39 10.35
N TYR A 11 -16.51 4.55 11.65
CA TYR A 11 -15.59 4.01 12.65
C TYR A 11 -16.34 3.10 13.62
N SER A 12 -15.73 1.97 13.95
CA SER A 12 -16.26 1.09 15.01
C SER A 12 -15.99 1.71 16.38
N LEU A 13 -17.02 1.73 17.25
CA LEU A 13 -16.87 2.20 18.63
C LEU A 13 -16.28 1.14 19.58
N PRO A 14 -16.54 -0.18 19.41
CA PRO A 14 -15.91 -1.20 20.24
C PRO A 14 -14.37 -1.15 20.12
N PRO A 15 -13.63 -1.19 21.24
CA PRO A 15 -12.17 -1.01 21.22
C PRO A 15 -11.41 -2.21 20.67
N HIS A 16 -11.98 -3.43 20.75
CA HIS A 16 -11.23 -4.66 20.45
C HIS A 16 -11.65 -5.35 19.16
N LEU A 17 -12.92 -5.36 18.81
CA LEU A 17 -13.44 -6.00 17.61
C LEU A 17 -13.81 -4.94 16.58
N SER A 18 -12.83 -4.54 15.80
CA SER A 18 -12.95 -3.49 14.79
C SER A 18 -12.20 -3.87 13.52
N HIS A 19 -12.79 -3.56 12.36
CA HIS A 19 -12.11 -3.71 11.07
C HIS A 19 -10.88 -2.78 10.93
N LEU A 20 -10.74 -1.77 11.81
CA LEU A 20 -9.57 -0.89 11.93
C LEU A 20 -8.60 -1.35 13.03
N GLY A 21 -8.90 -2.48 13.69
CA GLY A 21 -8.11 -3.02 14.77
C GLY A 21 -6.82 -3.71 14.33
N ASN A 22 -6.16 -4.35 15.29
CA ASN A 22 -4.97 -5.15 15.07
C ASN A 22 -5.29 -6.48 14.35
N ASP A 23 -4.27 -7.20 13.94
CA ASP A 23 -4.35 -8.48 13.23
C ASP A 23 -5.26 -9.49 13.95
N LEU A 24 -5.07 -9.70 15.26
CA LEU A 24 -5.90 -10.64 16.04
C LEU A 24 -7.39 -10.25 16.02
N GLY A 25 -7.72 -8.99 16.28
CA GLY A 25 -9.10 -8.51 16.26
C GLY A 25 -9.76 -8.68 14.89
N ARG A 26 -9.01 -8.40 13.83
CA ARG A 26 -9.47 -8.54 12.44
C ARG A 26 -9.65 -10.01 12.04
N SER A 27 -8.80 -10.91 12.49
CA SER A 27 -8.87 -12.35 12.19
C SER A 27 -10.13 -13.03 12.75
N LEU A 28 -10.72 -12.47 13.81
CA LEU A 28 -11.94 -12.99 14.44
C LEU A 28 -13.23 -12.48 13.77
N MET A 29 -13.12 -11.50 12.89
CA MET A 29 -14.29 -10.87 12.26
C MET A 29 -14.70 -11.63 11.00
N ILE A 30 -15.99 -11.98 10.93
CA ILE A 30 -16.60 -12.61 9.77
C ILE A 30 -17.88 -11.87 9.38
N PHE A 31 -18.30 -12.01 8.14
CA PHE A 31 -19.61 -11.52 7.71
C PHE A 31 -20.73 -12.40 8.29
N GLN A 32 -21.83 -11.78 8.70
CA GLN A 32 -23.01 -12.49 9.20
C GLN A 32 -23.61 -13.40 8.13
N LYS A 33 -23.64 -12.94 6.88
CA LYS A 33 -24.19 -13.69 5.76
C LYS A 33 -23.05 -14.40 5.02
N LYS A 34 -23.16 -15.72 4.95
CA LYS A 34 -22.29 -16.55 4.10
C LYS A 34 -22.65 -16.38 2.61
N LYS A 35 -21.67 -16.54 1.77
CA LYS A 35 -21.83 -16.54 0.32
C LYS A 35 -21.08 -17.71 -0.27
N LYS A 36 -21.67 -18.35 -1.29
CA LYS A 36 -20.98 -19.37 -2.11
C LYS A 36 -19.76 -18.73 -2.76
N LEU A 37 -18.65 -19.48 -2.79
CA LEU A 37 -17.42 -19.01 -3.42
C LEU A 37 -17.57 -18.77 -4.93
N GLY A 38 -18.37 -19.62 -5.61
CA GLY A 38 -18.47 -19.60 -7.05
C GLY A 38 -17.14 -20.01 -7.72
N ILE A 39 -17.07 -19.83 -9.03
CA ILE A 39 -15.96 -20.32 -9.86
C ILE A 39 -14.60 -19.70 -9.46
N ASP A 40 -14.57 -18.45 -9.02
CA ASP A 40 -13.34 -17.70 -8.72
C ASP A 40 -13.03 -17.60 -7.23
N GLY A 41 -13.96 -17.96 -6.34
CA GLY A 41 -13.86 -17.68 -4.92
C GLY A 41 -12.66 -18.32 -4.24
N LEU A 42 -12.36 -19.57 -4.54
CA LEU A 42 -11.18 -20.25 -4.00
C LEU A 42 -9.87 -19.58 -4.46
N THR A 43 -9.82 -19.11 -5.70
CA THR A 43 -8.69 -18.33 -6.23
C THR A 43 -8.48 -17.03 -5.43
N TRP A 44 -9.55 -16.33 -5.10
CA TRP A 44 -9.49 -15.13 -4.28
C TRP A 44 -9.08 -15.42 -2.83
N LEU A 45 -9.51 -16.54 -2.23
CA LEU A 45 -9.03 -16.96 -0.91
C LEU A 45 -7.52 -17.22 -0.92
N LYS A 46 -7.01 -17.93 -1.92
CA LYS A 46 -5.57 -18.20 -2.09
C LYS A 46 -4.79 -16.90 -2.25
N LEU A 47 -5.25 -16.00 -3.13
CA LEU A 47 -4.61 -14.70 -3.34
C LEU A 47 -4.59 -13.87 -2.05
N HIS A 48 -5.69 -13.84 -1.31
CA HIS A 48 -5.77 -13.15 -0.03
C HIS A 48 -4.80 -13.72 0.99
N CYS A 49 -4.67 -15.06 1.07
CA CYS A 49 -3.67 -15.71 1.91
C CYS A 49 -2.26 -15.19 1.62
N ILE A 50 -1.85 -15.17 0.35
CA ILE A 50 -0.51 -14.68 -0.03
C ILE A 50 -0.35 -13.19 0.30
N ASN A 51 -1.38 -12.38 0.10
CA ASN A 51 -1.33 -10.96 0.45
C ASN A 51 -1.10 -10.72 1.96
N LEU A 52 -1.71 -11.55 2.83
CA LEU A 52 -1.54 -11.47 4.28
C LEU A 52 -0.14 -11.89 4.75
N THR A 53 0.52 -12.77 4.01
CA THR A 53 1.90 -13.18 4.34
C THR A 53 2.91 -12.06 4.16
N GLY A 54 2.60 -11.07 3.31
CA GLY A 54 3.55 -10.05 2.89
C GLY A 54 4.55 -10.50 1.83
N LEU A 55 4.54 -11.79 1.48
CA LEU A 55 5.37 -12.36 0.42
C LEU A 55 4.81 -11.97 -0.95
N LYS A 56 5.69 -11.85 -1.95
CA LYS A 56 5.27 -11.60 -3.33
C LYS A 56 4.44 -10.31 -3.56
N LYS A 57 4.58 -9.30 -2.70
CA LYS A 57 3.78 -8.05 -2.75
C LYS A 57 3.81 -7.31 -4.08
N ARG A 58 4.91 -7.46 -4.85
CA ARG A 58 5.12 -6.76 -6.12
C ARG A 58 4.97 -7.66 -7.34
N ASP A 59 4.74 -8.96 -7.11
CA ASP A 59 4.62 -9.92 -8.19
C ASP A 59 3.22 -9.83 -8.81
N PRO A 60 3.07 -10.19 -10.10
CA PRO A 60 1.78 -10.32 -10.75
C PRO A 60 0.84 -11.27 -10.00
N ILE A 61 -0.47 -11.10 -10.15
CA ILE A 61 -1.48 -11.98 -9.54
C ILE A 61 -1.22 -13.45 -9.91
N ARG A 62 -0.84 -13.72 -11.16
CA ARG A 62 -0.52 -15.06 -11.62
C ARG A 62 0.61 -15.70 -10.81
N GLU A 63 1.69 -14.98 -10.56
CA GLU A 63 2.84 -15.49 -9.80
C GLU A 63 2.48 -15.73 -8.32
N ARG A 64 1.63 -14.87 -7.74
CA ARG A 64 1.13 -15.08 -6.37
C ARG A 64 0.26 -16.33 -6.29
N LEU A 65 -0.55 -16.61 -7.29
CA LEU A 65 -1.38 -17.81 -7.33
C LEU A 65 -0.54 -19.08 -7.52
N LEU A 66 0.47 -19.05 -8.40
CA LEU A 66 1.41 -20.16 -8.53
C LEU A 66 2.12 -20.44 -7.21
N PHE A 67 2.58 -19.40 -6.54
CA PHE A 67 3.19 -19.52 -5.23
C PHE A 67 2.23 -20.11 -4.19
N ALA A 68 0.95 -19.74 -4.19
CA ALA A 68 -0.05 -20.35 -3.31
C ALA A 68 -0.19 -21.85 -3.51
N GLU A 69 -0.09 -22.34 -4.76
CA GLU A 69 -0.10 -23.79 -5.05
C GLU A 69 1.18 -24.47 -4.54
N GLU A 70 2.35 -23.85 -4.73
CA GLU A 70 3.63 -24.38 -4.25
C GLU A 70 3.63 -24.60 -2.73
N ILE A 71 3.06 -23.64 -1.98
CA ILE A 71 3.02 -23.69 -0.53
C ILE A 71 1.73 -24.29 0.06
N MET A 72 0.93 -24.98 -0.76
CA MET A 72 -0.35 -25.54 -0.30
C MET A 72 -0.19 -26.48 0.89
N LYS A 73 0.93 -27.20 0.98
CA LYS A 73 1.24 -28.06 2.13
C LYS A 73 1.38 -27.25 3.42
N GLU A 74 2.02 -26.09 3.37
CA GLU A 74 2.18 -25.18 4.52
C GLU A 74 0.84 -24.57 4.94
N ILE A 75 0.00 -24.24 3.95
CA ILE A 75 -1.36 -23.75 4.20
C ILE A 75 -2.19 -24.79 4.94
N LEU A 76 -2.19 -26.05 4.44
CA LEU A 76 -2.93 -27.14 5.06
C LEU A 76 -2.37 -27.54 6.42
N ASP A 77 -1.05 -27.60 6.59
CA ASP A 77 -0.41 -27.85 7.88
C ASP A 77 -0.78 -26.76 8.90
N SER A 78 -0.74 -25.49 8.50
CA SER A 78 -1.16 -24.39 9.37
C SER A 78 -2.63 -24.49 9.80
N ALA A 79 -3.50 -24.99 8.92
CA ALA A 79 -4.91 -25.21 9.26
C ALA A 79 -5.12 -26.35 10.24
N ASP A 80 -4.40 -27.46 10.08
CA ASP A 80 -4.56 -28.71 10.81
C ASP A 80 -3.79 -28.72 12.15
N ASN A 81 -2.56 -28.21 12.10
CA ASN A 81 -1.62 -28.25 13.22
C ASN A 81 -1.16 -26.83 13.58
N PRO A 82 -2.09 -25.93 13.98
CA PRO A 82 -1.77 -24.52 14.14
C PRO A 82 -0.75 -24.23 15.24
N LEU A 83 -0.60 -25.12 16.24
CA LEU A 83 0.33 -24.96 17.36
C LEU A 83 1.51 -25.93 17.33
N ASP A 84 1.32 -27.12 16.73
CA ASP A 84 2.27 -28.22 16.79
C ASP A 84 2.89 -28.52 15.41
N GLY A 85 2.48 -27.84 14.34
CA GLY A 85 3.00 -27.98 12.98
C GLY A 85 4.22 -27.09 12.71
N ASN A 86 4.44 -26.78 11.42
CA ASN A 86 5.58 -25.96 10.97
C ASN A 86 5.50 -24.50 11.42
N LEU A 87 4.40 -24.06 11.99
CA LEU A 87 4.14 -22.67 12.41
C LEU A 87 4.41 -21.64 11.28
N TRP A 88 4.19 -22.05 10.02
CA TRP A 88 4.44 -21.20 8.86
C TRP A 88 3.64 -19.89 8.91
N TRP A 89 2.37 -19.98 9.30
CA TRP A 89 1.47 -18.84 9.42
C TRP A 89 1.99 -17.74 10.37
N SER A 90 2.72 -18.13 11.42
CA SER A 90 3.21 -17.19 12.44
C SER A 90 4.30 -16.23 11.94
N LYS A 91 4.93 -16.54 10.80
CA LYS A 91 5.98 -15.74 10.15
C LYS A 91 5.42 -14.71 9.17
N SER A 92 4.10 -14.68 8.99
CA SER A 92 3.41 -13.75 8.07
C SER A 92 3.39 -12.33 8.62
N ASP A 93 3.15 -11.34 7.75
CA ASP A 93 2.95 -9.95 8.18
C ASP A 93 1.70 -9.80 9.07
N GLU A 94 0.63 -10.55 8.75
CA GLU A 94 -0.64 -10.59 9.48
C GLU A 94 -0.93 -12.05 9.90
N PRO A 95 -0.25 -12.56 10.95
CA PRO A 95 -0.23 -13.99 11.25
C PRO A 95 -1.60 -14.58 11.61
N TRP A 96 -2.40 -13.92 12.44
CA TRP A 96 -3.70 -14.43 12.85
C TRP A 96 -4.71 -14.47 11.71
N GLN A 97 -4.71 -13.47 10.85
CA GLN A 97 -5.52 -13.48 9.64
C GLN A 97 -5.05 -14.56 8.65
N THR A 98 -3.72 -14.79 8.56
CA THR A 98 -3.16 -15.88 7.75
C THR A 98 -3.64 -17.24 8.27
N LEU A 99 -3.65 -17.46 9.59
CA LEU A 99 -4.18 -18.71 10.14
C LEU A 99 -5.68 -18.88 9.84
N ALA A 100 -6.46 -17.82 9.97
CA ALA A 100 -7.90 -17.86 9.70
C ALA A 100 -8.17 -18.24 8.24
N ILE A 101 -7.45 -17.63 7.29
CA ILE A 101 -7.62 -17.93 5.86
C ILE A 101 -7.10 -19.32 5.47
N CYS A 102 -6.02 -19.82 6.10
CA CYS A 102 -5.56 -21.19 5.90
C CYS A 102 -6.64 -22.21 6.26
N LYS A 103 -7.32 -22.01 7.39
CA LYS A 103 -8.45 -22.86 7.82
C LYS A 103 -9.62 -22.80 6.81
N GLU A 104 -9.95 -21.62 6.31
CA GLU A 104 -11.03 -21.47 5.33
C GLU A 104 -10.70 -22.14 4.00
N ILE A 105 -9.46 -22.00 3.49
CA ILE A 105 -9.00 -22.70 2.28
C ILE A 105 -9.07 -24.19 2.47
N ALA A 106 -8.59 -24.72 3.59
CA ALA A 106 -8.64 -26.15 3.90
C ALA A 106 -10.08 -26.67 3.93
N ASN A 107 -11.00 -25.95 4.57
CA ASN A 107 -12.41 -26.31 4.62
C ASN A 107 -13.06 -26.28 3.23
N ALA A 108 -12.78 -25.26 2.41
CA ALA A 108 -13.30 -25.17 1.06
C ALA A 108 -12.82 -26.34 0.16
N ILE A 109 -11.53 -26.69 0.24
CA ILE A 109 -10.98 -27.82 -0.53
C ILE A 109 -11.61 -29.15 -0.06
N ARG A 110 -11.75 -29.36 1.23
CA ARG A 110 -12.28 -30.60 1.83
C ARG A 110 -13.78 -30.77 1.67
N SER A 111 -14.51 -29.71 1.36
CA SER A 111 -15.93 -29.83 1.02
C SER A 111 -16.19 -30.71 -0.21
N GLY A 112 -15.17 -30.91 -1.05
CA GLY A 112 -15.28 -31.63 -2.32
C GLY A 112 -15.95 -30.84 -3.44
N ASP A 113 -16.56 -29.69 -3.10
CA ASP A 113 -17.21 -28.77 -4.05
C ASP A 113 -16.94 -27.32 -3.61
N PRO A 114 -15.74 -26.77 -3.87
CA PRO A 114 -15.38 -25.42 -3.45
C PRO A 114 -16.28 -24.32 -4.01
N GLU A 115 -16.87 -24.52 -5.20
CA GLU A 115 -17.75 -23.50 -5.81
C GLU A 115 -19.03 -23.29 -5.00
N ASN A 116 -19.58 -24.35 -4.42
CA ASN A 116 -20.77 -24.31 -3.58
C ASN A 116 -20.44 -24.13 -2.08
N PHE A 117 -19.17 -24.15 -1.72
CA PHE A 117 -18.76 -23.87 -0.32
C PHE A 117 -19.15 -22.46 0.08
N GLU A 118 -19.82 -22.33 1.23
CA GLU A 118 -20.27 -21.06 1.77
C GLU A 118 -19.24 -20.47 2.74
N SER A 119 -18.61 -19.36 2.34
CA SER A 119 -17.66 -18.60 3.13
C SER A 119 -18.26 -17.31 3.69
N SER A 120 -17.80 -16.92 4.87
CA SER A 120 -18.10 -15.62 5.49
C SER A 120 -16.83 -14.83 5.84
N ILE A 121 -15.67 -15.33 5.45
CA ILE A 121 -14.39 -14.66 5.76
C ILE A 121 -14.24 -13.40 4.90
N PRO A 122 -13.82 -12.24 5.48
CA PRO A 122 -13.54 -11.04 4.71
C PRO A 122 -12.27 -11.19 3.87
N ILE A 123 -12.35 -10.84 2.59
CA ILE A 123 -11.20 -10.65 1.71
C ILE A 123 -10.93 -9.16 1.65
N HIS A 124 -9.72 -8.75 2.00
CA HIS A 124 -9.32 -7.35 1.99
C HIS A 124 -8.92 -6.94 0.58
N GLN A 125 -9.53 -5.87 0.10
CA GLN A 125 -9.19 -5.21 -1.14
C GLN A 125 -9.02 -3.72 -0.87
N ASP A 126 -7.95 -3.14 -1.42
CA ASP A 126 -7.66 -1.72 -1.28
C ASP A 126 -7.06 -1.18 -2.57
N GLY A 127 -7.25 0.11 -2.83
CA GLY A 127 -6.60 0.80 -3.92
C GLY A 127 -5.19 1.26 -3.55
N THR A 128 -4.37 1.48 -4.56
CA THR A 128 -3.05 2.09 -4.39
C THR A 128 -3.14 3.57 -4.75
N CYS A 129 -2.83 4.48 -3.81
CA CYS A 129 -2.81 5.93 -4.08
C CYS A 129 -4.13 6.50 -4.60
N ASN A 130 -5.24 6.21 -3.93
CA ASN A 130 -6.60 6.56 -4.36
C ASN A 130 -6.74 8.02 -4.84
N GLY A 131 -6.12 8.98 -4.15
CA GLY A 131 -6.17 10.39 -4.55
C GLY A 131 -5.50 10.65 -5.92
N LEU A 132 -4.33 10.07 -6.18
CA LEU A 132 -3.68 10.18 -7.50
C LEU A 132 -4.47 9.44 -8.59
N GLN A 133 -5.12 8.32 -8.27
CA GLN A 133 -6.02 7.64 -9.20
C GLN A 133 -7.19 8.53 -9.60
N HIS A 134 -7.80 9.24 -8.66
CA HIS A 134 -8.87 10.19 -8.94
C HIS A 134 -8.39 11.33 -9.85
N TYR A 135 -7.23 11.91 -9.57
CA TYR A 135 -6.67 12.97 -10.41
C TYR A 135 -6.33 12.47 -11.81
N ALA A 136 -5.71 11.30 -11.93
CA ALA A 136 -5.39 10.70 -13.22
C ALA A 136 -6.67 10.44 -14.06
N ALA A 137 -7.74 9.96 -13.41
CA ALA A 137 -9.02 9.72 -14.07
C ALA A 137 -9.70 11.03 -14.50
N LEU A 138 -9.77 12.04 -13.63
CA LEU A 138 -10.37 13.35 -13.93
C LEU A 138 -9.59 14.09 -15.01
N GLY A 139 -8.26 14.05 -14.93
CA GLY A 139 -7.37 14.70 -15.90
C GLY A 139 -7.17 13.91 -17.18
N ARG A 140 -7.73 12.71 -17.31
CA ARG A 140 -7.51 11.79 -18.44
C ARG A 140 -6.02 11.54 -18.73
N ASP A 141 -5.23 11.47 -17.66
CA ASP A 141 -3.79 11.30 -17.71
C ASP A 141 -3.47 9.80 -17.84
N SER A 142 -3.13 9.35 -19.04
CA SER A 142 -2.85 7.94 -19.31
C SER A 142 -1.54 7.47 -18.66
N ILE A 143 -0.53 8.32 -18.58
CA ILE A 143 0.76 8.01 -17.95
C ILE A 143 0.58 7.89 -16.45
N GLY A 144 -0.05 8.88 -15.83
CA GLY A 144 -0.39 8.84 -14.41
C GLY A 144 -1.29 7.65 -14.06
N ALA A 145 -2.29 7.34 -14.90
CA ALA A 145 -3.17 6.19 -14.70
C ALA A 145 -2.41 4.86 -14.68
N TYR A 146 -1.42 4.69 -15.53
CA TYR A 146 -0.56 3.50 -15.54
C TYR A 146 0.25 3.41 -14.24
N SER A 147 0.94 4.48 -13.84
CA SER A 147 1.79 4.51 -12.64
C SER A 147 1.04 4.26 -11.32
N VAL A 148 -0.27 4.50 -11.30
CA VAL A 148 -1.12 4.29 -10.11
C VAL A 148 -2.04 3.07 -10.20
N ASN A 149 -1.78 2.14 -11.12
CA ASN A 149 -2.57 0.90 -11.30
C ASN A 149 -4.05 1.13 -11.67
N LEU A 150 -4.36 2.21 -12.36
CA LEU A 150 -5.69 2.49 -12.91
C LEU A 150 -5.83 1.94 -14.34
N ALA A 151 -4.72 1.84 -15.06
CA ALA A 151 -4.64 1.17 -16.36
C ALA A 151 -4.16 -0.28 -16.20
N PRO A 152 -4.55 -1.21 -17.11
CA PRO A 152 -4.06 -2.58 -17.10
C PRO A 152 -2.54 -2.66 -17.21
N ALA A 153 -1.92 -3.51 -16.39
CA ALA A 153 -0.50 -3.80 -16.41
C ALA A 153 -0.26 -5.26 -15.99
N ASP A 154 0.83 -5.87 -16.47
CA ASP A 154 1.17 -7.27 -16.13
C ASP A 154 1.59 -7.41 -14.66
N ALA A 155 2.22 -6.37 -14.11
CA ALA A 155 2.63 -6.32 -12.72
C ALA A 155 2.15 -5.03 -12.04
N PRO A 156 1.93 -5.06 -10.70
CA PRO A 156 1.57 -3.85 -9.97
C PRO A 156 2.66 -2.78 -10.10
N GLN A 157 2.26 -1.56 -10.47
CA GLN A 157 3.13 -0.39 -10.51
C GLN A 157 3.29 0.22 -9.12
N ASP A 158 4.41 0.89 -8.88
CA ASP A 158 4.71 1.55 -7.61
C ASP A 158 5.10 3.02 -7.86
N VAL A 159 4.11 3.88 -7.89
CA VAL A 159 4.28 5.32 -8.10
C VAL A 159 5.32 5.94 -7.15
N TYR A 160 5.47 5.41 -5.94
CA TYR A 160 6.48 5.92 -5.00
C TYR A 160 7.90 5.62 -5.48
N SER A 161 8.11 4.45 -6.08
CA SER A 161 9.40 4.08 -6.69
C SER A 161 9.66 4.87 -7.96
N ASP A 162 8.63 5.16 -8.74
CA ASP A 162 8.75 5.97 -9.96
C ASP A 162 9.13 7.42 -9.62
N VAL A 163 8.45 8.03 -8.65
CA VAL A 163 8.82 9.37 -8.13
C VAL A 163 10.23 9.36 -7.54
N LEU A 164 10.61 8.31 -6.82
CA LEU A 164 11.96 8.16 -6.27
C LEU A 164 13.02 8.16 -7.37
N ALA A 165 12.78 7.45 -8.47
CA ALA A 165 13.70 7.41 -9.61
C ALA A 165 13.92 8.81 -10.21
N LEU A 166 12.86 9.59 -10.38
CA LEU A 166 12.96 10.97 -10.87
C LEU A 166 13.71 11.89 -9.89
N VAL A 167 13.43 11.75 -8.59
CA VAL A 167 14.16 12.49 -7.54
C VAL A 167 15.65 12.15 -7.58
N GLU A 168 16.01 10.88 -7.77
CA GLU A 168 17.41 10.45 -7.84
C GLU A 168 18.10 10.95 -9.10
N ILE A 169 17.44 10.95 -10.26
CA ILE A 169 17.97 11.54 -11.48
C ILE A 169 18.25 13.04 -11.27
N ALA A 170 17.30 13.77 -10.68
CA ALA A 170 17.47 15.20 -10.37
C ALA A 170 18.61 15.43 -9.37
N ARG A 171 18.76 14.56 -8.35
CA ARG A 171 19.85 14.61 -7.38
C ARG A 171 21.21 14.41 -8.06
N GLN A 172 21.34 13.41 -8.94
CA GLN A 172 22.60 13.14 -9.66
C GLN A 172 23.04 14.35 -10.48
N LYS A 173 22.12 14.98 -11.20
CA LYS A 173 22.39 16.21 -11.94
C LYS A 173 22.86 17.36 -11.05
N ASP A 174 22.24 17.52 -9.87
CA ASP A 174 22.63 18.55 -8.90
C ASP A 174 23.98 18.22 -8.26
N GLU A 175 24.32 16.94 -8.04
CA GLU A 175 25.64 16.49 -7.56
C GLU A 175 26.73 16.83 -8.59
N GLU A 176 26.48 16.60 -9.89
CA GLU A 176 27.38 16.96 -10.98
C GLU A 176 27.62 18.46 -11.06
N ASN A 177 26.57 19.26 -10.76
CA ASN A 177 26.68 20.73 -10.67
C ASN A 177 27.34 21.23 -9.38
N GLY A 178 27.84 20.32 -8.52
CA GLY A 178 28.59 20.65 -7.32
C GLY A 178 27.75 20.98 -6.09
N MET A 179 26.44 20.69 -6.12
CA MET A 179 25.56 20.96 -4.97
C MET A 179 25.86 20.01 -3.80
N GLU A 180 26.27 20.56 -2.67
CA GLU A 180 26.75 19.80 -1.53
C GLU A 180 25.66 18.92 -0.90
N VAL A 181 24.43 19.45 -0.73
CA VAL A 181 23.31 18.66 -0.20
C VAL A 181 23.02 17.43 -1.04
N ALA A 182 23.17 17.50 -2.37
CA ALA A 182 22.94 16.37 -3.26
C ALA A 182 23.99 15.25 -3.06
N LYS A 183 25.21 15.59 -2.68
CA LYS A 183 26.25 14.62 -2.31
C LYS A 183 25.96 13.95 -0.98
N VAL A 184 25.59 14.73 0.03
CA VAL A 184 25.31 14.23 1.38
C VAL A 184 24.17 13.22 1.40
N ILE A 185 23.10 13.49 0.66
CA ILE A 185 21.92 12.61 0.65
C ILE A 185 22.06 11.36 -0.25
N LYS A 186 23.16 11.23 -0.96
CA LYS A 186 23.48 10.04 -1.75
C LYS A 186 23.39 8.79 -0.87
N ASN A 187 22.66 7.78 -1.33
CA ASN A 187 22.38 6.52 -0.61
C ASN A 187 21.35 6.60 0.55
N PHE A 188 20.89 7.79 0.94
CA PHE A 188 19.87 7.95 1.98
C PHE A 188 18.46 8.14 1.43
N ILE A 189 18.32 8.43 0.14
CA ILE A 189 17.01 8.61 -0.50
C ILE A 189 16.39 7.24 -0.72
N LYS A 190 15.52 6.85 0.21
CA LYS A 190 14.76 5.59 0.14
C LYS A 190 13.28 5.87 -0.06
N ARG A 191 12.57 4.91 -0.64
CA ARG A 191 11.12 4.96 -0.82
C ARG A 191 10.37 5.42 0.45
N LYS A 192 10.77 4.94 1.62
CA LYS A 192 10.19 5.29 2.92
C LYS A 192 10.26 6.81 3.19
N VAL A 193 11.35 7.46 2.77
CA VAL A 193 11.61 8.88 3.04
C VAL A 193 10.59 9.78 2.35
N ILE A 194 10.24 9.51 1.10
CA ILE A 194 9.34 10.35 0.29
C ILE A 194 7.89 9.86 0.25
N LYS A 195 7.63 8.61 0.63
CA LYS A 195 6.32 7.96 0.51
C LYS A 195 5.19 8.80 1.11
N GLN A 196 5.36 9.30 2.33
CA GLN A 196 4.32 10.06 3.02
C GLN A 196 4.02 11.38 2.29
N THR A 197 5.04 12.06 1.78
CA THR A 197 4.88 13.30 1.02
C THR A 197 4.11 13.06 -0.27
N VAL A 198 4.45 12.02 -1.03
CA VAL A 198 3.71 11.64 -2.23
C VAL A 198 2.24 11.33 -1.91
N MET A 199 1.98 10.56 -0.84
CA MET A 199 0.61 10.25 -0.41
C MET A 199 -0.21 11.49 -0.03
N THR A 200 0.42 12.47 0.59
CA THR A 200 -0.30 13.65 1.14
C THR A 200 -0.39 14.81 0.15
N THR A 201 0.30 14.75 -0.98
CA THR A 201 0.22 15.76 -2.05
C THR A 201 -1.21 15.97 -2.54
N VAL A 202 -1.98 14.89 -2.66
CA VAL A 202 -3.38 14.93 -3.10
C VAL A 202 -4.32 15.61 -2.08
N TYR A 203 -3.88 15.74 -0.83
CA TYR A 203 -4.60 16.42 0.24
C TYR A 203 -4.12 17.86 0.46
N GLY A 204 -3.30 18.39 -0.45
CA GLY A 204 -2.80 19.76 -0.37
C GLY A 204 -1.72 19.97 0.68
N VAL A 205 -0.86 18.97 0.93
CA VAL A 205 0.28 19.16 1.83
C VAL A 205 1.14 20.33 1.35
N THR A 206 1.49 21.24 2.27
CA THR A 206 2.37 22.37 1.97
C THR A 206 3.83 21.92 1.85
N ARG A 207 4.68 22.70 1.17
CA ARG A 207 6.14 22.46 1.13
C ARG A 207 6.75 22.34 2.52
N TYR A 208 6.25 23.14 3.47
CA TYR A 208 6.68 23.07 4.87
C TYR A 208 6.25 21.77 5.54
N GLY A 209 4.99 21.36 5.36
CA GLY A 209 4.49 20.08 5.88
C GLY A 209 5.25 18.88 5.32
N ALA A 210 5.53 18.88 4.03
CA ALA A 210 6.34 17.85 3.36
C ALA A 210 7.78 17.82 3.93
N ARG A 211 8.39 18.97 4.14
CA ARG A 211 9.71 19.09 4.78
C ARG A 211 9.73 18.45 6.17
N LEU A 212 8.71 18.69 6.99
CA LEU A 212 8.62 18.08 8.33
C LEU A 212 8.47 16.55 8.25
N GLN A 213 7.65 16.04 7.31
CA GLN A 213 7.50 14.60 7.09
C GLN A 213 8.82 13.93 6.71
N ILE A 214 9.55 14.53 5.76
CA ILE A 214 10.85 14.04 5.30
C ILE A 214 11.91 14.15 6.41
N ALA A 215 11.95 15.29 7.14
CA ALA A 215 12.87 15.47 8.25
C ALA A 215 12.71 14.40 9.33
N LYS A 216 11.46 14.01 9.63
CA LYS A 216 11.19 12.90 10.55
C LYS A 216 11.79 11.59 10.07
N GLN A 217 11.60 11.26 8.77
CA GLN A 217 12.13 10.01 8.20
C GLN A 217 13.67 10.01 8.13
N LEU A 218 14.31 11.16 7.86
CA LEU A 218 15.77 11.25 7.85
C LEU A 218 16.36 11.09 9.25
N LYS A 219 15.72 11.62 10.28
CA LYS A 219 16.12 11.45 11.69
C LYS A 219 16.06 9.99 12.16
N ASP A 220 15.17 9.18 11.56
CA ASP A 220 15.03 7.76 11.88
C ASP A 220 16.13 6.89 11.21
N ILE A 221 17.03 7.49 10.41
CA ILE A 221 18.17 6.82 9.78
C ILE A 221 19.42 7.08 10.65
N GLU A 222 19.95 6.02 11.26
CA GLU A 222 21.03 6.09 12.27
C GLU A 222 22.30 6.79 11.75
N ASP A 223 22.66 6.53 10.49
CA ASP A 223 23.89 7.07 9.88
C ASP A 223 23.71 8.43 9.19
N PHE A 224 22.51 9.03 9.25
CA PHE A 224 22.27 10.30 8.56
C PHE A 224 22.83 11.48 9.35
N PRO A 225 23.66 12.37 8.75
CA PRO A 225 24.22 13.52 9.45
C PRO A 225 23.15 14.48 9.97
N SER A 226 23.06 14.65 11.28
CA SER A 226 21.99 15.41 11.94
C SER A 226 21.94 16.87 11.55
N GLU A 227 23.09 17.49 11.28
CA GLU A 227 23.23 18.88 10.83
C GLU A 227 22.61 19.11 9.44
N TRP A 228 22.54 18.08 8.62
CA TRP A 228 21.98 18.15 7.27
C TRP A 228 20.48 17.87 7.20
N VAL A 229 19.85 17.36 8.25
CA VAL A 229 18.42 16.95 8.22
C VAL A 229 17.53 18.06 7.70
N TRP A 230 17.76 19.29 8.15
CA TRP A 230 16.88 20.41 7.82
C TRP A 230 17.06 20.88 6.37
N THR A 231 18.28 20.95 5.89
CA THR A 231 18.62 21.34 4.50
C THR A 231 18.21 20.22 3.52
N ALA A 232 18.53 18.97 3.84
CA ALA A 232 18.18 17.81 3.05
C ALA A 232 16.66 17.62 2.91
N SER A 233 15.91 17.81 4.00
CA SER A 233 14.45 17.71 3.96
C SER A 233 13.80 18.76 3.08
N ALA A 234 14.31 19.99 3.08
CA ALA A 234 13.82 21.06 2.19
C ALA A 234 14.12 20.75 0.72
N TYR A 235 15.34 20.29 0.45
CA TYR A 235 15.76 19.88 -0.89
C TYR A 235 14.88 18.74 -1.41
N LEU A 236 14.74 17.65 -0.65
CA LEU A 236 13.95 16.49 -1.04
C LEU A 236 12.46 16.82 -1.20
N ALA A 237 11.90 17.68 -0.33
CA ALA A 237 10.51 18.13 -0.49
C ALA A 237 10.31 18.82 -1.85
N ASN A 238 11.20 19.76 -2.23
CA ASN A 238 11.11 20.44 -3.52
C ASN A 238 11.24 19.46 -4.69
N LYS A 239 12.27 18.60 -4.68
CA LYS A 239 12.46 17.60 -5.75
C LYS A 239 11.29 16.63 -5.88
N THR A 240 10.70 16.20 -4.75
CA THR A 240 9.53 15.33 -4.76
C THR A 240 8.32 16.02 -5.41
N PHE A 241 8.04 17.28 -5.07
CA PHE A 241 6.96 18.03 -5.71
C PHE A 241 7.19 18.23 -7.20
N ASP A 242 8.43 18.55 -7.61
CA ASP A 242 8.77 18.75 -9.00
C ASP A 242 8.62 17.44 -9.80
N SER A 243 9.07 16.31 -9.24
CA SER A 243 8.89 14.98 -9.86
C SER A 243 7.42 14.57 -9.98
N ILE A 244 6.59 14.86 -8.97
CA ILE A 244 5.14 14.60 -9.05
C ILE A 244 4.48 15.44 -10.13
N ARG A 245 4.88 16.70 -10.30
CA ARG A 245 4.37 17.58 -11.36
C ARG A 245 4.76 17.09 -12.77
N GLU A 246 5.95 16.53 -12.90
CA GLU A 246 6.42 15.95 -14.17
C GLU A 246 5.61 14.70 -14.53
N MET A 247 5.31 13.84 -13.55
CA MET A 247 4.54 12.62 -13.77
C MET A 247 3.03 12.86 -13.96
N PHE A 248 2.49 13.86 -13.27
CA PHE A 248 1.04 14.13 -13.19
C PHE A 248 0.73 15.58 -13.55
N THR A 249 0.89 15.92 -14.83
CA THR A 249 0.69 17.29 -15.33
C THR A 249 -0.73 17.79 -15.09
N SER A 250 -1.74 16.97 -15.38
CA SER A 250 -3.15 17.29 -15.18
C SER A 250 -3.56 17.42 -13.69
N THR A 251 -2.87 16.74 -12.77
CA THR A 251 -3.11 16.89 -11.34
C THR A 251 -2.87 18.32 -10.88
N LYS A 252 -1.77 18.93 -11.36
CA LYS A 252 -1.42 20.31 -11.02
C LYS A 252 -2.46 21.30 -11.54
N GLU A 253 -2.87 21.15 -12.79
CA GLU A 253 -3.87 22.02 -13.43
C GLU A 253 -5.21 21.97 -12.68
N ILE A 254 -5.68 20.77 -12.28
CA ILE A 254 -6.91 20.61 -11.52
C ILE A 254 -6.77 21.24 -10.11
N GLN A 255 -5.64 21.06 -9.45
CA GLN A 255 -5.40 21.66 -8.12
C GLN A 255 -5.39 23.18 -8.22
N ASP A 256 -4.70 23.75 -9.19
CA ASP A 256 -4.65 25.20 -9.39
C ASP A 256 -6.05 25.75 -9.70
N TRP A 257 -6.84 25.07 -10.54
CA TRP A 257 -8.21 25.43 -10.80
C TRP A 257 -9.08 25.43 -9.51
N PHE A 258 -8.95 24.44 -8.64
CA PHE A 258 -9.64 24.43 -7.35
C PHE A 258 -9.21 25.58 -6.45
N PHE A 259 -7.90 25.88 -6.39
CA PHE A 259 -7.41 26.99 -5.60
C PHE A 259 -7.90 28.36 -6.11
N GLU A 260 -7.91 28.55 -7.41
CA GLU A 260 -8.41 29.79 -8.01
C GLU A 260 -9.93 29.92 -7.78
N SER A 261 -10.69 28.87 -8.00
CA SER A 261 -12.14 28.85 -7.77
C SER A 261 -12.52 29.11 -6.30
N ALA A 262 -11.69 28.63 -5.36
CA ALA A 262 -11.93 28.87 -3.93
C ALA A 262 -11.59 30.29 -3.45
N ARG A 263 -10.91 31.10 -4.28
CA ARG A 263 -10.57 32.51 -3.97
C ARG A 263 -11.61 33.50 -4.49
N LEU A 264 -12.47 33.06 -5.39
CA LEU A 264 -13.62 33.84 -5.90
C LEU A 264 -14.76 33.84 -4.88
#